data_adafce9e6662ef1c06744b3dcf982484
#
_entry.id   adafce9e6662ef1c06744b3dcf982484
#
_cell.length_a   1.000
_cell.length_b   1.000
_cell.length_c   1.000
_cell.angle_alpha   90.00
_cell.angle_beta   90.00
_cell.angle_gamma   90.00
#
_symmetry.space_group_name_H-M   'P 1'
#
loop_
_entity.id
_entity.type
_entity.pdbx_description
1 polymer ?
#
loop_
_entity_poly.entity_id
_entity_poly.type
_entity_poly.pdbx_seq_one_letter_code
_entity_poly.pdbx_strand_id
1 'polypeptide(L)'
;MTSFGWKRKIGEKVSRSVSTVFQPDETDEDNFDDEVDWLTLAPKRSLILEDAVIKSARLKEEGTTLCEAERYWEAIKIWSEAIQLTPYDARLHEMKAQVLLILHEVFPAVQFAEKATRLQPNWWLAFQTLGRALLGLGEVHLNSLSFDTNVSRAAGNTLNDAVPEISQR
;
A
#
# COMPACT_ATOMS: atom_id res chain seq x y z
N MET A 1 -50.81 8.35 8.11
CA MET A 1 -49.51 9.00 7.85
C MET A 1 -48.69 8.91 9.15
N THR A 2 -47.81 7.94 9.25
CA THR A 2 -46.95 7.75 10.42
C THR A 2 -45.77 8.71 10.31
N SER A 3 -45.82 9.81 11.07
CA SER A 3 -44.68 10.74 11.13
C SER A 3 -43.56 10.04 11.89
N PHE A 4 -42.45 9.87 11.19
CA PHE A 4 -41.23 9.29 11.74
C PHE A 4 -40.74 10.17 12.91
N GLY A 5 -40.93 9.73 14.15
CA GLY A 5 -40.56 10.43 15.39
C GLY A 5 -39.05 10.62 15.61
N TRP A 6 -38.25 10.20 14.67
CA TRP A 6 -36.79 10.26 14.68
C TRP A 6 -36.23 11.70 14.57
N LYS A 7 -36.85 12.54 13.75
CA LYS A 7 -36.38 13.93 13.55
C LYS A 7 -36.55 14.81 14.78
N ARG A 8 -37.56 14.55 15.64
CA ARG A 8 -37.79 15.36 16.86
C ARG A 8 -36.77 15.06 17.96
N LYS A 9 -36.34 13.81 18.14
CA LYS A 9 -35.39 13.45 19.20
C LYS A 9 -33.97 13.92 18.90
N ILE A 10 -33.54 13.92 17.61
CA ILE A 10 -32.23 14.44 17.21
C ILE A 10 -32.22 15.96 17.28
N GLY A 11 -33.26 16.64 16.80
CA GLY A 11 -33.36 18.10 16.87
C GLY A 11 -33.36 18.65 18.29
N GLU A 12 -34.03 17.97 19.22
CA GLU A 12 -34.07 18.39 20.62
C GLU A 12 -32.71 18.25 21.32
N LYS A 13 -31.95 17.19 21.03
CA LYS A 13 -30.59 17.00 21.58
C LYS A 13 -29.57 17.99 20.98
N VAL A 14 -29.67 18.26 19.69
CA VAL A 14 -28.79 19.22 19.01
C VAL A 14 -29.10 20.64 19.44
N SER A 15 -30.39 21.01 19.59
CA SER A 15 -30.76 22.36 20.02
C SER A 15 -30.34 22.65 21.45
N ARG A 16 -30.39 21.66 22.36
CA ARG A 16 -29.90 21.84 23.74
C ARG A 16 -28.39 22.02 23.82
N SER A 17 -27.61 21.28 23.03
CA SER A 17 -26.16 21.41 23.03
C SER A 17 -25.71 22.74 22.41
N VAL A 18 -26.44 23.26 21.43
CA VAL A 18 -26.16 24.52 20.79
C VAL A 18 -26.58 25.71 21.66
N SER A 19 -27.75 25.60 22.35
CA SER A 19 -28.21 26.70 23.24
C SER A 19 -27.32 26.92 24.45
N THR A 20 -26.63 25.88 24.96
CA THR A 20 -25.67 26.06 26.06
C THR A 20 -24.34 26.68 25.61
N VAL A 21 -23.98 26.58 24.31
CA VAL A 21 -22.78 27.23 23.75
C VAL A 21 -23.02 28.69 23.38
N PHE A 22 -24.29 29.09 23.14
CA PHE A 22 -24.69 30.42 22.74
C PHE A 22 -25.46 31.20 23.83
N GLN A 23 -25.45 30.74 25.09
CA GLN A 23 -25.89 31.62 26.17
C GLN A 23 -24.85 32.73 26.33
N PRO A 24 -25.21 33.99 26.05
CA PRO A 24 -24.31 35.09 26.38
C PRO A 24 -24.18 35.12 27.91
N ASP A 25 -22.95 35.10 28.41
CA ASP A 25 -22.64 35.37 29.82
C ASP A 25 -23.19 36.79 30.11
N GLU A 26 -24.20 36.88 30.98
CA GLU A 26 -24.83 38.18 31.36
C GLU A 26 -23.95 39.07 32.23
N THR A 27 -22.62 38.96 32.11
CA THR A 27 -21.68 39.69 32.97
C THR A 27 -20.70 40.61 32.26
N ASP A 28 -20.86 40.91 30.96
CA ASP A 28 -20.02 41.92 30.30
C ASP A 28 -20.84 42.92 29.47
N GLU A 29 -21.69 43.70 30.15
CA GLU A 29 -22.10 45.02 29.67
C GLU A 29 -21.00 45.99 30.04
N ASP A 30 -19.95 46.13 29.23
CA ASP A 30 -19.11 47.32 29.07
C ASP A 30 -17.80 46.93 28.38
N ASN A 31 -17.81 46.91 27.05
CA ASN A 31 -16.70 47.30 26.17
C ASN A 31 -16.98 46.81 24.74
N PHE A 32 -17.84 47.54 24.05
CA PHE A 32 -18.19 47.27 22.68
C PHE A 32 -17.34 48.06 21.66
N ASP A 33 -16.09 48.33 21.98
CA ASP A 33 -15.12 49.01 21.12
C ASP A 33 -13.81 48.28 20.91
N ASP A 34 -13.73 46.99 21.17
CA ASP A 34 -12.63 46.19 20.66
C ASP A 34 -13.02 45.68 19.27
N GLU A 35 -12.54 46.37 18.23
CA GLU A 35 -12.48 45.80 16.86
C GLU A 35 -11.84 44.43 16.97
N VAL A 36 -12.67 43.40 16.93
CA VAL A 36 -12.18 42.03 16.87
C VAL A 36 -11.44 41.88 15.56
N ASP A 37 -10.12 42.07 15.60
CA ASP A 37 -9.25 41.93 14.46
C ASP A 37 -9.22 40.43 14.05
N TRP A 38 -10.05 40.09 13.10
CA TRP A 38 -10.14 38.75 12.55
C TRP A 38 -8.80 38.20 12.04
N LEU A 39 -7.82 39.08 11.82
CA LEU A 39 -6.50 38.74 11.33
C LEU A 39 -5.56 38.30 12.47
N THR A 40 -5.86 38.73 13.72
CA THR A 40 -5.04 38.37 14.91
C THR A 40 -5.60 37.18 15.68
N LEU A 41 -6.83 36.74 15.44
CA LEU A 41 -7.32 35.48 15.93
C LEU A 41 -6.52 34.33 15.29
N ALA A 42 -5.46 33.95 15.96
CA ALA A 42 -4.74 32.72 15.61
C ALA A 42 -5.77 31.60 15.43
N PRO A 43 -5.82 30.92 14.31
CA PRO A 43 -6.81 29.87 14.06
C PRO A 43 -6.68 28.82 15.16
N LYS A 44 -7.66 28.77 16.08
CA LYS A 44 -7.65 27.94 17.29
C LYS A 44 -7.57 26.43 17.01
N ARG A 45 -7.67 26.04 15.74
CA ARG A 45 -7.36 24.71 15.21
C ARG A 45 -6.93 24.89 13.76
N SER A 46 -5.63 25.08 13.52
CA SER A 46 -5.11 24.67 12.23
C SER A 46 -5.34 23.16 12.16
N LEU A 47 -6.29 22.73 11.37
CA LEU A 47 -6.29 21.37 10.83
C LEU A 47 -4.98 21.30 10.05
N ILE A 48 -3.91 20.86 10.73
CA ILE A 48 -2.68 20.48 10.04
C ILE A 48 -3.10 19.27 9.22
N LEU A 49 -3.50 19.51 7.97
CA LEU A 49 -3.59 18.43 7.01
C LEU A 49 -2.18 17.86 6.95
N GLU A 50 -2.04 16.62 7.44
CA GLU A 50 -0.77 15.91 7.33
C GLU A 50 -0.37 15.92 5.84
N ASP A 51 0.75 16.55 5.53
CA ASP A 51 1.24 16.63 4.16
C ASP A 51 1.43 15.20 3.62
N ALA A 52 1.10 14.98 2.35
CA ALA A 52 1.22 13.67 1.70
C ALA A 52 2.63 13.05 1.87
N VAL A 53 3.66 13.89 1.88
CA VAL A 53 5.06 13.47 2.10
C VAL A 53 5.28 12.98 3.53
N ILE A 54 4.77 13.70 4.53
CA ILE A 54 4.89 13.32 5.95
C ILE A 54 4.14 12.01 6.20
N LYS A 55 2.92 11.90 5.67
CA LYS A 55 2.12 10.67 5.78
C LYS A 55 2.82 9.49 5.10
N SER A 56 3.40 9.68 3.92
CA SER A 56 4.14 8.63 3.22
C SER A 56 5.37 8.19 3.99
N ALA A 57 6.12 9.13 4.61
CA ALA A 57 7.27 8.81 5.45
C ALA A 57 6.86 7.96 6.67
N ARG A 58 5.78 8.31 7.35
CA ARG A 58 5.24 7.53 8.47
C ARG A 58 4.82 6.12 8.03
N LEU A 59 4.08 5.99 6.92
CA LEU A 59 3.68 4.70 6.37
C LEU A 59 4.89 3.85 5.96
N LYS A 60 5.97 4.48 5.47
CA LYS A 60 7.21 3.79 5.15
C LYS A 60 7.85 3.16 6.39
N GLU A 61 7.92 3.89 7.50
CA GLU A 61 8.44 3.38 8.78
C GLU A 61 7.54 2.29 9.36
N GLU A 62 6.22 2.49 9.34
CA GLU A 62 5.25 1.48 9.78
C GLU A 62 5.39 0.18 8.99
N GLY A 63 5.52 0.25 7.67
CA GLY A 63 5.77 -0.91 6.82
C GLY A 63 7.11 -1.60 7.13
N THR A 64 8.15 -0.84 7.52
CA THR A 64 9.44 -1.42 7.92
C THR A 64 9.30 -2.20 9.22
N THR A 65 8.61 -1.67 10.23
CA THR A 65 8.37 -2.38 11.50
C THR A 65 7.55 -3.67 11.29
N LEU A 66 6.56 -3.64 10.37
CA LEU A 66 5.81 -4.85 10.00
C LEU A 66 6.70 -5.89 9.29
N CYS A 67 7.62 -5.44 8.47
CA CYS A 67 8.58 -6.33 7.81
C CYS A 67 9.53 -6.99 8.81
N GLU A 68 10.01 -6.26 9.83
CA GLU A 68 10.81 -6.80 10.93
C GLU A 68 10.04 -7.82 11.79
N ALA A 69 8.71 -7.63 11.90
CA ALA A 69 7.80 -8.56 12.55
C ALA A 69 7.37 -9.74 11.63
N GLU A 70 8.02 -9.92 10.46
CA GLU A 70 7.72 -10.95 9.45
C GLU A 70 6.29 -10.88 8.85
N ARG A 71 5.58 -9.78 9.08
CA ARG A 71 4.24 -9.52 8.54
C ARG A 71 4.32 -8.92 7.13
N TYR A 72 4.91 -9.67 6.22
CA TYR A 72 5.29 -9.20 4.88
C TYR A 72 4.11 -8.70 4.03
N TRP A 73 2.97 -9.39 4.05
CA TRP A 73 1.79 -8.98 3.28
C TRP A 73 1.19 -7.66 3.75
N GLU A 74 1.24 -7.41 5.05
CA GLU A 74 0.76 -6.15 5.61
C GLU A 74 1.73 -5.01 5.29
N ALA A 75 3.04 -5.25 5.37
CA ALA A 75 4.06 -4.29 4.96
C ALA A 75 3.87 -3.87 3.49
N ILE A 76 3.64 -4.83 2.58
CA ILE A 76 3.37 -4.57 1.15
C ILE A 76 2.14 -3.70 0.97
N LYS A 77 1.07 -3.92 1.76
CA LYS A 77 -0.16 -3.13 1.70
C LYS A 77 0.09 -1.69 2.13
N ILE A 78 0.76 -1.49 3.28
CA ILE A 78 1.11 -0.16 3.81
C ILE A 78 2.02 0.60 2.83
N TRP A 79 3.05 -0.04 2.29
CA TRP A 79 3.90 0.59 1.27
C TRP A 79 3.16 0.88 -0.03
N SER A 80 2.14 0.11 -0.38
CA SER A 80 1.30 0.43 -1.53
C SER A 80 0.52 1.72 -1.34
N GLU A 81 0.00 1.98 -0.12
CA GLU A 81 -0.63 3.24 0.24
C GLU A 81 0.39 4.40 0.22
N ALA A 82 1.60 4.18 0.76
CA ALA A 82 2.67 5.18 0.71
C ALA A 82 3.07 5.54 -0.74
N ILE A 83 3.15 4.56 -1.63
CA ILE A 83 3.44 4.76 -3.07
C ILE A 83 2.33 5.58 -3.76
N GLN A 84 1.06 5.44 -3.37
CA GLN A 84 -0.02 6.27 -3.90
C GLN A 84 0.16 7.74 -3.54
N LEU A 85 0.70 8.03 -2.35
CA LEU A 85 0.98 9.40 -1.90
C LEU A 85 2.26 9.96 -2.52
N THR A 86 3.31 9.13 -2.63
CA THR A 86 4.62 9.52 -3.17
C THR A 86 5.10 8.52 -4.21
N PRO A 87 4.59 8.57 -5.45
CA PRO A 87 4.89 7.58 -6.50
C PRO A 87 6.34 7.63 -7.02
N TYR A 88 7.07 8.70 -6.72
CA TYR A 88 8.45 8.92 -7.18
C TYR A 88 9.50 8.57 -6.10
N ASP A 89 9.11 8.06 -4.93
CA ASP A 89 10.07 7.57 -3.94
C ASP A 89 10.59 6.18 -4.34
N ALA A 90 11.80 6.14 -4.90
CA ALA A 90 12.46 4.91 -5.34
C ALA A 90 12.66 3.90 -4.20
N ARG A 91 12.82 4.39 -2.95
CA ARG A 91 13.02 3.52 -1.78
C ARG A 91 11.81 2.65 -1.47
N LEU A 92 10.59 3.19 -1.61
CA LEU A 92 9.36 2.44 -1.39
C LEU A 92 9.22 1.30 -2.41
N HIS A 93 9.58 1.56 -3.67
CA HIS A 93 9.55 0.54 -4.72
C HIS A 93 10.58 -0.56 -4.47
N GLU A 94 11.79 -0.19 -4.04
CA GLU A 94 12.87 -1.13 -3.75
C GLU A 94 12.54 -2.02 -2.53
N MET A 95 12.09 -1.43 -1.41
CA MET A 95 11.68 -2.16 -0.21
C MET A 95 10.56 -3.16 -0.52
N LYS A 96 9.57 -2.75 -1.31
CA LYS A 96 8.49 -3.62 -1.76
C LYS A 96 9.02 -4.77 -2.63
N ALA A 97 9.98 -4.51 -3.54
CA ALA A 97 10.61 -5.53 -4.36
C ALA A 97 11.37 -6.56 -3.51
N GLN A 98 12.12 -6.14 -2.50
CA GLN A 98 12.83 -7.04 -1.59
C GLN A 98 11.87 -8.01 -0.87
N VAL A 99 10.77 -7.50 -0.35
CA VAL A 99 9.80 -8.34 0.36
C VAL A 99 9.07 -9.29 -0.58
N LEU A 100 8.77 -8.87 -1.80
CA LEU A 100 8.20 -9.76 -2.81
C LEU A 100 9.16 -10.91 -3.18
N LEU A 101 10.48 -10.66 -3.18
CA LEU A 101 11.47 -11.72 -3.37
C LEU A 101 11.49 -12.72 -2.19
N ILE A 102 11.32 -12.26 -0.96
CA ILE A 102 11.20 -13.13 0.21
C ILE A 102 9.96 -14.01 0.11
N LEU A 103 8.87 -13.48 -0.42
CA LEU A 103 7.62 -14.21 -0.65
C LEU A 103 7.63 -15.09 -1.91
N HIS A 104 8.74 -15.15 -2.64
CA HIS A 104 8.89 -15.84 -3.92
C HIS A 104 7.99 -15.32 -5.05
N GLU A 105 7.44 -14.12 -4.89
CA GLU A 105 6.67 -13.41 -5.91
C GLU A 105 7.63 -12.67 -6.86
N VAL A 106 8.35 -13.44 -7.70
CA VAL A 106 9.49 -12.95 -8.48
C VAL A 106 9.05 -11.97 -9.57
N PHE A 107 7.95 -12.25 -10.26
CA PHE A 107 7.50 -11.42 -11.36
C PHE A 107 7.14 -9.98 -10.96
N PRO A 108 6.30 -9.75 -9.93
CA PRO A 108 6.05 -8.40 -9.44
C PRO A 108 7.30 -7.76 -8.82
N ALA A 109 8.20 -8.55 -8.20
CA ALA A 109 9.45 -8.02 -7.67
C ALA A 109 10.32 -7.38 -8.76
N VAL A 110 10.45 -7.99 -9.94
CA VAL A 110 11.16 -7.41 -11.10
C VAL A 110 10.55 -6.07 -11.48
N GLN A 111 9.23 -5.98 -11.60
CA GLN A 111 8.55 -4.75 -11.99
C GLN A 111 8.82 -3.58 -11.02
N PHE A 112 8.76 -3.85 -9.72
CA PHE A 112 9.04 -2.84 -8.70
C PHE A 112 10.53 -2.47 -8.64
N ALA A 113 11.43 -3.43 -8.79
CA ALA A 113 12.87 -3.18 -8.84
C ALA A 113 13.28 -2.36 -10.08
N GLU A 114 12.72 -2.66 -11.25
CA GLU A 114 12.93 -1.82 -12.46
C GLU A 114 12.43 -0.39 -12.25
N LYS A 115 11.28 -0.22 -11.59
CA LYS A 115 10.76 1.11 -11.32
C LYS A 115 11.67 1.88 -10.37
N ALA A 116 12.22 1.23 -9.35
CA ALA A 116 13.21 1.84 -8.45
C ALA A 116 14.48 2.29 -9.18
N THR A 117 15.04 1.45 -10.07
CA THR A 117 16.23 1.80 -10.86
C THR A 117 15.98 2.94 -11.85
N ARG A 118 14.79 3.01 -12.44
CA ARG A 118 14.41 4.13 -13.34
C ARG A 118 14.28 5.45 -12.59
N LEU A 119 13.77 5.42 -11.34
CA LEU A 119 13.62 6.63 -10.51
C LEU A 119 14.96 7.11 -9.97
N GLN A 120 15.87 6.20 -9.61
CA GLN A 120 17.20 6.53 -9.11
C GLN A 120 18.31 5.70 -9.81
N PRO A 121 18.80 6.14 -10.97
CA PRO A 121 19.79 5.38 -11.75
C PRO A 121 21.17 5.23 -11.07
N ASN A 122 21.48 6.08 -10.10
CA ASN A 122 22.77 6.03 -9.39
C ASN A 122 22.72 5.22 -8.08
N TRP A 123 21.58 4.61 -7.77
CA TRP A 123 21.40 3.87 -6.52
C TRP A 123 21.70 2.38 -6.70
N TRP A 124 22.91 1.97 -6.32
CA TRP A 124 23.42 0.61 -6.50
C TRP A 124 22.55 -0.49 -5.87
N LEU A 125 21.91 -0.20 -4.72
CA LEU A 125 21.03 -1.16 -4.02
C LEU A 125 19.82 -1.56 -4.88
N ALA A 126 19.21 -0.61 -5.60
CA ALA A 126 18.11 -0.90 -6.51
C ALA A 126 18.54 -1.85 -7.64
N PHE A 127 19.77 -1.69 -8.18
CA PHE A 127 20.32 -2.61 -9.18
C PHE A 127 20.63 -3.99 -8.60
N GLN A 128 21.08 -4.06 -7.35
CA GLN A 128 21.30 -5.34 -6.67
C GLN A 128 19.98 -6.11 -6.49
N THR A 129 18.93 -5.41 -6.07
CA THR A 129 17.60 -6.01 -5.93
C THR A 129 17.04 -6.46 -7.27
N LEU A 130 17.22 -5.65 -8.32
CA LEU A 130 16.83 -6.02 -9.68
C LEU A 130 17.58 -7.27 -10.15
N GLY A 131 18.90 -7.35 -9.93
CA GLY A 131 19.71 -8.52 -10.29
C GLY A 131 19.22 -9.80 -9.62
N ARG A 132 18.90 -9.73 -8.32
CA ARG A 132 18.31 -10.88 -7.58
C ARG A 132 16.94 -11.28 -8.16
N ALA A 133 16.11 -10.31 -8.50
CA ALA A 133 14.79 -10.57 -9.06
C ALA A 133 14.90 -11.22 -10.45
N LEU A 134 15.80 -10.77 -11.29
CA LEU A 134 16.05 -11.36 -12.62
C LEU A 134 16.63 -12.78 -12.53
N LEU A 135 17.54 -13.03 -11.59
CA LEU A 135 18.04 -14.39 -11.34
C LEU A 135 16.92 -15.32 -10.89
N GLY A 136 16.07 -14.88 -9.93
CA GLY A 136 14.91 -15.66 -9.50
C GLY A 136 13.93 -15.92 -10.65
N LEU A 137 13.71 -14.96 -11.53
CA LEU A 137 12.87 -15.13 -12.72
C LEU A 137 13.48 -16.16 -13.69
N GLY A 138 14.78 -16.15 -13.89
CA GLY A 138 15.51 -17.12 -14.69
C GLY A 138 15.39 -18.54 -14.13
N GLU A 139 15.53 -18.72 -12.83
CA GLU A 139 15.35 -20.02 -12.16
C GLU A 139 13.94 -20.56 -12.30
N VAL A 140 12.91 -19.72 -12.12
CA VAL A 140 11.51 -20.12 -12.33
C VAL A 140 11.27 -20.54 -13.77
N HIS A 141 11.81 -19.81 -14.74
CA HIS A 141 11.66 -20.15 -16.16
C HIS A 141 12.38 -21.46 -16.52
N LEU A 142 13.60 -21.67 -16.02
CA LEU A 142 14.34 -22.92 -16.22
C LEU A 142 13.62 -24.12 -15.60
N ASN A 143 13.06 -23.95 -14.40
CA ASN A 143 12.29 -25.01 -13.75
C ASN A 143 11.02 -25.37 -14.52
N SER A 144 10.31 -24.37 -15.08
CA SER A 144 9.14 -24.65 -15.93
C SER A 144 9.51 -25.39 -17.20
N LEU A 145 10.59 -24.99 -17.89
CA LEU A 145 11.09 -25.68 -19.07
C LEU A 145 11.53 -27.11 -18.77
N SER A 146 12.20 -27.35 -17.63
CA SER A 146 12.63 -28.70 -17.24
C SER A 146 11.43 -29.60 -16.93
N PHE A 147 10.37 -29.06 -16.35
CA PHE A 147 9.13 -29.79 -16.11
C PHE A 147 8.45 -30.18 -17.42
N ASP A 148 8.32 -29.25 -18.37
CA ASP A 148 7.70 -29.51 -19.66
C ASP A 148 8.49 -30.56 -20.48
N THR A 149 9.81 -30.53 -20.44
CA THR A 149 10.67 -31.53 -21.09
C THR A 149 10.54 -32.91 -20.46
N ASN A 150 10.41 -32.98 -19.14
CA ASN A 150 10.21 -34.24 -18.43
C ASN A 150 8.82 -34.86 -18.71
N VAL A 151 7.77 -34.02 -18.77
CA VAL A 151 6.43 -34.47 -19.13
C VAL A 151 6.41 -35.01 -20.58
N SER A 152 7.04 -34.28 -21.50
CA SER A 152 7.12 -34.71 -22.92
C SER A 152 7.93 -36.02 -23.08
N ARG A 153 9.00 -36.20 -22.29
CA ARG A 153 9.78 -37.44 -22.29
C ARG A 153 8.98 -38.62 -21.73
N ALA A 154 8.22 -38.41 -20.64
CA ALA A 154 7.37 -39.43 -20.05
C ALA A 154 6.25 -39.87 -21.03
N ALA A 155 5.63 -38.91 -21.73
CA ALA A 155 4.61 -39.19 -22.75
C ALA A 155 5.19 -39.94 -23.98
N GLY A 156 6.43 -39.62 -24.38
CA GLY A 156 7.12 -40.32 -25.47
C GLY A 156 7.46 -41.77 -25.15
N ASN A 157 7.82 -42.10 -23.91
CA ASN A 157 8.12 -43.47 -23.52
C ASN A 157 6.88 -44.36 -23.46
N THR A 158 5.72 -43.83 -23.11
CA THR A 158 4.48 -44.61 -23.08
C THR A 158 3.97 -44.98 -24.48
N LEU A 159 4.37 -44.24 -25.53
CA LEU A 159 4.02 -44.55 -26.93
C LEU A 159 4.92 -45.62 -27.55
N ASN A 160 6.17 -45.74 -27.09
CA ASN A 160 7.07 -46.76 -27.62
C ASN A 160 6.82 -48.17 -27.01
N ASP A 161 6.24 -48.23 -25.80
CA ASP A 161 5.89 -49.51 -25.16
C ASP A 161 4.60 -50.15 -25.71
N ALA A 162 3.88 -49.44 -26.58
CA ALA A 162 2.57 -49.89 -27.13
C ALA A 162 2.64 -50.43 -28.53
N VAL A 163 3.81 -50.69 -29.10
CA VAL A 163 3.91 -51.38 -30.42
C VAL A 163 4.03 -52.89 -30.19
N PRO A 164 2.96 -53.67 -30.35
CA PRO A 164 3.07 -55.12 -30.35
C PRO A 164 3.88 -55.56 -31.57
N GLU A 165 4.90 -56.41 -31.35
CA GLU A 165 5.58 -57.18 -32.41
C GLU A 165 4.55 -57.97 -33.25
N ILE A 166 4.12 -57.39 -34.33
CA ILE A 166 3.42 -58.15 -35.40
C ILE A 166 4.38 -58.21 -36.59
N SER A 167 5.30 -59.15 -36.52
CA SER A 167 5.90 -59.69 -37.73
C SER A 167 6.66 -60.97 -37.41
N GLN A 168 6.07 -62.07 -37.70
CA GLN A 168 6.72 -63.21 -38.38
C GLN A 168 5.82 -64.44 -38.27
N ARG A 169 5.02 -64.66 -39.26
CA ARG A 169 4.74 -65.99 -39.84
C ARG A 169 4.38 -65.88 -41.34
#